data_bb85853f93a3dae884750ca9144d73d0
#
_entry.id   bb85853f93a3dae884750ca9144d73d0
#
_cell.length_a   1.000
_cell.length_b   1.000
_cell.length_c   1.000
_cell.angle_alpha   90.00
_cell.angle_beta   90.00
_cell.angle_gamma   90.00
#
_symmetry.space_group_name_H-M   'P 1'
#
loop_
_entity.id
_entity.type
_entity.pdbx_description
1 polymer ?
#
loop_
_entity_poly.entity_id
_entity_poly.type
_entity_poly.pdbx_seq_one_letter_code
_entity_poly.pdbx_strand_id
1 'polypeptide(L)' 'VKWIDTNFRRPKTGDKPLKVMFRNGLESRFEYTAAQLVWADRGWDFDVVKVRRV' A
#
# COMPACT_ATOMS: atom_id res chain seq x y z
N VAL A 1 -11.67 -6.68 8.45
CA VAL A 1 -10.80 -5.64 7.92
C VAL A 1 -10.82 -5.67 6.40
N LYS A 2 -10.96 -4.53 5.80
CA LYS A 2 -11.22 -4.42 4.37
C LYS A 2 -10.03 -3.83 3.64
N TRP A 3 -9.57 -4.52 2.61
CA TRP A 3 -8.53 -4.00 1.72
C TRP A 3 -9.15 -3.00 0.75
N ILE A 4 -8.42 -1.92 0.49
CA ILE A 4 -8.83 -0.85 -0.41
C ILE A 4 -7.84 -0.78 -1.56
N ASP A 5 -8.33 -0.79 -2.81
CA ASP A 5 -7.49 -0.62 -3.99
C ASP A 5 -6.90 0.78 -4.01
N THR A 6 -5.59 0.87 -4.24
CA THR A 6 -4.92 2.18 -4.32
C THR A 6 -5.05 2.81 -5.69
N ASN A 7 -5.27 2.01 -6.74
CA ASN A 7 -5.25 2.45 -8.13
C ASN A 7 -3.95 3.19 -8.47
N PHE A 8 -2.85 2.78 -7.82
CA PHE A 8 -1.52 3.40 -7.99
C PHE A 8 -1.51 4.90 -7.66
N ARG A 9 -2.35 5.30 -6.71
CA ARG A 9 -2.41 6.67 -6.21
C ARG A 9 -2.15 6.69 -4.72
N ARG A 10 -1.49 7.75 -4.25
CA ARG A 10 -1.22 7.93 -2.83
C ARG A 10 -2.54 8.12 -2.07
N PRO A 11 -2.83 7.30 -1.06
CA PRO A 11 -4.03 7.49 -0.25
C PRO A 11 -3.91 8.71 0.65
N LYS A 12 -5.04 9.32 0.98
CA LYS A 12 -5.10 10.51 1.83
C LYS A 12 -5.23 10.10 3.29
N THR A 13 -4.20 9.43 3.80
CA THR A 13 -4.21 8.91 5.17
C THR A 13 -3.26 9.65 6.11
N GLY A 14 -2.50 10.63 5.59
CA GLY A 14 -1.55 11.38 6.41
C GLY A 14 -0.48 10.48 7.01
N ASP A 15 -0.26 10.60 8.33
CA ASP A 15 0.76 9.84 9.04
C ASP A 15 0.24 8.53 9.65
N LYS A 16 -0.97 8.14 9.33
CA LYS A 16 -1.56 6.93 9.90
C LYS A 16 -0.87 5.68 9.35
N PRO A 17 -0.61 4.68 10.21
CA PRO A 17 0.03 3.45 9.74
C PRO A 17 -0.90 2.63 8.88
N LEU A 18 -0.34 1.99 7.86
CA LEU A 18 -1.06 1.16 6.92
C LEU A 18 -0.35 -0.17 6.75
N LYS A 19 -1.13 -1.23 6.56
CA LYS A 19 -0.64 -2.47 5.98
C LYS A 19 -0.87 -2.40 4.48
N VAL A 20 0.06 -2.97 3.72
CA VAL A 20 -0.03 -2.92 2.25
C VAL A 20 0.03 -4.33 1.68
N MET A 21 -0.59 -4.48 0.52
CA MET A 21 -0.50 -5.71 -0.26
C MET A 21 0.21 -5.36 -1.57
N PHE A 22 1.19 -6.19 -1.91
CA PHE A 22 1.99 -6.02 -3.12
C PHE A 22 1.34 -6.72 -4.31
N ARG A 23 1.78 -6.36 -5.50
CA ARG A 23 1.26 -6.94 -6.75
C ARG A 23 1.35 -8.46 -6.79
N ASN A 24 2.39 -9.03 -6.17
CA ASN A 24 2.58 -10.48 -6.11
C ASN A 24 1.65 -11.20 -5.11
N GLY A 25 0.76 -10.47 -4.44
CA GLY A 25 -0.19 -11.03 -3.48
C GLY A 25 0.32 -11.13 -2.06
N LEU A 26 1.57 -10.76 -1.79
CA LEU A 26 2.12 -10.80 -0.44
C LEU A 26 1.72 -9.56 0.34
N GLU A 27 1.45 -9.75 1.62
CA GLU A 27 1.17 -8.65 2.55
C GLU A 27 2.48 -8.16 3.19
N SER A 28 2.53 -6.87 3.52
CA SER A 28 3.68 -6.32 4.23
C SER A 28 3.73 -6.87 5.66
N ARG A 29 4.94 -7.09 6.15
CA ARG A 29 5.15 -7.48 7.55
C ARG A 29 5.09 -6.29 8.50
N PHE A 30 5.43 -5.12 7.99
CA PHE A 30 5.52 -3.91 8.77
C PHE A 30 4.44 -2.93 8.36
N GLU A 31 4.15 -2.00 9.26
CA GLU A 31 3.24 -0.90 8.98
C GLU A 31 4.01 0.23 8.33
N TYR A 32 3.40 0.87 7.35
CA TYR A 32 4.02 1.98 6.62
C TYR A 32 3.06 3.15 6.57
N THR A 33 3.62 4.36 6.53
CA THR A 33 2.82 5.55 6.22
C THR A 33 2.79 5.76 4.71
N ALA A 34 1.83 6.56 4.22
CA ALA A 34 1.74 6.84 2.80
C ALA A 34 3.01 7.50 2.24
N ALA A 35 3.72 8.28 3.07
CA ALA A 35 4.94 8.97 2.65
C ALA A 35 6.13 8.02 2.45
N GLN A 36 6.09 6.83 3.02
CA GLN A 36 7.22 5.88 2.98
C GLN A 36 7.20 4.97 1.75
N LEU A 37 6.15 5.02 0.95
CA LEU A 37 5.94 4.08 -0.14
C LEU A 37 5.88 4.80 -1.48
N VAL A 38 6.22 4.06 -2.54
CA VAL A 38 6.05 4.53 -3.92
C VAL A 38 4.75 3.96 -4.45
N TRP A 39 3.88 4.83 -4.93
CA TRP A 39 2.53 4.47 -5.36
C TRP A 39 2.38 4.31 -6.87
N ALA A 40 3.42 4.60 -7.62
CA ALA A 40 3.38 4.50 -9.08
C ALA A 40 3.34 3.06 -9.56
N ASP A 41 2.70 2.82 -10.69
CA ASP A 41 2.71 1.54 -11.37
C ASP A 41 4.02 1.39 -12.15
N ARG A 42 4.94 0.60 -11.60
CA ARG A 42 6.26 0.38 -12.21
C ARG A 42 6.41 -1.02 -12.79
N GLY A 43 5.35 -1.82 -12.71
CA GLY A 43 5.38 -3.19 -13.20
C GLY A 43 6.22 -4.14 -12.34
N TRP A 44 6.53 -3.77 -11.10
CA TRP A 44 7.31 -4.60 -10.18
C TRP A 44 6.40 -5.49 -9.36
N ASP A 45 6.94 -6.64 -8.92
CA ASP A 45 6.20 -7.55 -8.04
C ASP A 45 5.87 -6.90 -6.70
N PHE A 46 6.65 -5.91 -6.29
CA PHE A 46 6.46 -5.20 -5.03
C PHE A 46 5.78 -3.84 -5.20
N ASP A 47 5.10 -3.60 -6.30
CA ASP A 47 4.23 -2.44 -6.41
C ASP A 47 3.06 -2.60 -5.45
N VAL A 48 2.73 -1.53 -4.74
CA VAL A 48 1.62 -1.53 -3.80
C VAL A 48 0.31 -1.44 -4.57
N VAL A 49 -0.56 -2.43 -4.41
CA VAL A 49 -1.85 -2.46 -5.12
C VAL A 49 -3.03 -2.26 -4.18
N LYS A 50 -2.88 -2.59 -2.89
CA LYS A 50 -3.95 -2.44 -1.91
C LYS A 50 -3.38 -1.97 -0.58
N VAL A 51 -4.21 -1.30 0.20
CA VAL A 51 -3.87 -0.87 1.56
C VAL A 51 -4.99 -1.22 2.52
N ARG A 52 -4.65 -1.31 3.78
CA ARG A 52 -5.57 -1.56 4.87
C ARG A 52 -5.14 -0.70 6.05
N ARG A 53 -6.09 -0.05 6.70
CA ARG A 53 -5.79 0.68 7.94
C ARG A 53 -5.52 -0.30 9.07
N VAL A 54 -4.59 0.07 9.89
CA VAL A 54 -4.24 -0.71 11.08
C VAL A 54 -5.09 -0.28 12.26
#